data_ccc0e9940c7a74019e360401ba0d85e6
#
_entry.id   ccc0e9940c7a74019e360401ba0d85e6
#
_cell.length_a   1.000
_cell.length_b   1.000
_cell.length_c   1.000
_cell.angle_alpha   90.00
_cell.angle_beta   90.00
_cell.angle_gamma   90.00
#
_symmetry.space_group_name_H-M   'P 1'
#
loop_
_entity.id
_entity.type
_entity.pdbx_description
1 polymer ?
#
loop_
_entity_poly.entity_id
_entity_poly.type
_entity_poly.pdbx_seq_one_letter_code
_entity_poly.pdbx_strand_id
1 'polypeptide(L)'
;MKRLYIILCLPLAALFFACSTDIDLYAEYEEKPIVYGLLDSNADTNFIKINRTFCVRGDAYQVAANPDSSNYPGKLDVRMIEYCNGDSIREIVFDTITIHNKEQGIFYAPDQKLYYTTEKLGMNGNEKNYSYRLSIVLPDRTLVSETKMVGSNHFDVQSLGMNFSKEYFGMSQFFLFRPAPNAGIYHVTIAFTYLEQRTPDADSVPRTMIWDKGYYYESNLIYQMMNECYVFHYRPEEFYAHLKEFVGGDTVSGVRRLLTDYPIEVTIDAGGEDLQQYIYLNDPSNGVPLGDNDLSLIDGGYGVFSSKMTVKHGIRLGGETVPELMEMTNWGFKYIGGKEE
;
A
#
# COMPACT_ATOMS: atom_id res chain seq x y z
N MET A 1 40.50 55.20 -46.54
CA MET A 1 40.67 54.06 -45.58
C MET A 1 39.86 54.27 -44.27
N LYS A 2 39.91 55.44 -43.60
CA LYS A 2 39.17 55.62 -42.32
C LYS A 2 37.64 55.45 -42.41
N ARG A 3 37.00 55.80 -43.52
CA ARG A 3 35.54 55.64 -43.72
C ARG A 3 35.12 54.21 -43.98
N LEU A 4 36.01 53.36 -44.49
CA LEU A 4 35.71 51.96 -44.75
C LEU A 4 35.69 51.11 -43.44
N TYR A 5 36.55 51.46 -42.46
CA TYR A 5 36.53 50.83 -41.14
C TYR A 5 35.31 51.15 -40.33
N ILE A 6 34.74 52.37 -40.46
CA ILE A 6 33.51 52.77 -39.78
C ILE A 6 32.30 51.97 -40.28
N ILE A 7 32.21 51.68 -41.58
CA ILE A 7 31.12 50.91 -42.22
C ILE A 7 31.22 49.42 -41.85
N LEU A 8 32.43 48.91 -41.61
CA LEU A 8 32.64 47.49 -41.22
C LEU A 8 32.43 47.26 -39.71
N CYS A 9 32.68 48.26 -38.86
CA CYS A 9 32.52 48.14 -37.42
C CYS A 9 31.04 48.28 -36.98
N LEU A 10 30.20 48.96 -37.76
CA LEU A 10 28.77 49.17 -37.43
C LEU A 10 27.95 47.84 -37.40
N PRO A 11 28.04 46.93 -38.39
CA PRO A 11 27.36 45.63 -38.31
C PRO A 11 27.95 44.69 -37.27
N LEU A 12 29.26 44.81 -36.94
CA LEU A 12 29.87 43.98 -35.90
C LEU A 12 29.43 44.38 -34.50
N ALA A 13 29.16 45.67 -34.23
CA ALA A 13 28.59 46.15 -32.99
C ALA A 13 27.11 45.74 -32.81
N ALA A 14 26.37 45.54 -33.89
CA ALA A 14 24.97 45.06 -33.84
C ALA A 14 24.85 43.59 -33.48
N LEU A 15 25.89 42.79 -33.64
CA LEU A 15 25.93 41.37 -33.25
C LEU A 15 26.02 41.17 -31.73
N PHE A 16 26.42 42.17 -30.96
CA PHE A 16 26.52 42.08 -29.51
C PHE A 16 25.20 42.44 -28.79
N PHE A 17 24.18 42.95 -29.50
CA PHE A 17 22.87 43.21 -28.93
C PHE A 17 21.81 42.13 -29.18
N ALA A 18 22.19 41.04 -29.85
CA ALA A 18 21.31 39.93 -30.10
C ALA A 18 21.70 38.79 -29.18
N CYS A 19 21.22 38.79 -27.97
CA CYS A 19 20.77 37.66 -27.17
C CYS A 19 20.78 37.98 -25.67
N SER A 20 19.75 38.65 -25.21
CA SER A 20 19.21 38.24 -23.92
C SER A 20 18.06 37.23 -24.23
N THR A 21 18.41 36.03 -24.49
CA THR A 21 17.45 34.93 -24.38
C THR A 21 17.31 34.60 -22.89
N ASP A 22 16.64 35.49 -22.16
CA ASP A 22 15.94 35.09 -20.94
C ASP A 22 14.79 34.18 -21.39
N ILE A 23 15.11 32.95 -21.72
CA ILE A 23 14.13 31.90 -21.82
C ILE A 23 13.75 31.63 -20.37
N ASP A 24 12.59 32.12 -19.97
CA ASP A 24 12.00 31.70 -18.71
C ASP A 24 11.70 30.18 -18.83
N LEU A 25 12.61 29.39 -18.32
CA LEU A 25 12.50 27.93 -18.34
C LEU A 25 11.43 27.41 -17.35
N TYR A 26 10.86 28.32 -16.57
CA TYR A 26 9.81 27.98 -15.62
C TYR A 26 8.45 28.21 -16.29
N ALA A 27 7.70 27.11 -16.48
CA ALA A 27 6.27 27.19 -16.78
C ALA A 27 5.54 27.93 -15.63
N GLU A 28 4.41 28.60 -15.95
CA GLU A 28 3.56 29.10 -14.89
C GLU A 28 3.19 27.96 -13.94
N TYR A 29 3.60 28.11 -12.68
CA TYR A 29 3.34 27.10 -11.65
C TYR A 29 1.91 27.26 -11.13
N GLU A 30 1.14 26.19 -11.21
CA GLU A 30 -0.14 26.06 -10.55
C GLU A 30 0.01 25.11 -9.35
N GLU A 31 -0.35 25.58 -8.15
CA GLU A 31 -0.35 24.75 -6.95
C GLU A 31 -1.44 23.66 -7.09
N LYS A 32 -1.03 22.40 -6.95
CA LYS A 32 -1.96 21.27 -6.97
C LYS A 32 -2.00 20.58 -5.61
N PRO A 33 -3.20 20.24 -5.11
CA PRO A 33 -3.34 19.44 -3.90
C PRO A 33 -2.86 18.01 -4.15
N ILE A 34 -2.34 17.38 -3.10
CA ILE A 34 -1.93 15.96 -3.08
C ILE A 34 -2.73 15.30 -1.97
N VAL A 35 -3.63 14.37 -2.34
CA VAL A 35 -4.56 13.74 -1.40
C VAL A 35 -4.38 12.23 -1.39
N TYR A 36 -4.17 11.67 -0.20
CA TYR A 36 -4.14 10.23 0.03
C TYR A 36 -5.12 9.86 1.14
N GLY A 37 -6.11 9.07 0.81
CA GLY A 37 -7.07 8.52 1.76
C GLY A 37 -7.45 7.10 1.38
N LEU A 38 -7.30 6.17 2.35
CA LEU A 38 -7.77 4.79 2.24
C LEU A 38 -8.72 4.52 3.40
N LEU A 39 -10.01 4.48 3.10
CA LEU A 39 -11.05 4.21 4.08
C LEU A 39 -11.07 2.72 4.45
N ASP A 40 -11.24 2.43 5.73
CA ASP A 40 -11.35 1.06 6.24
C ASP A 40 -12.48 1.02 7.28
N SER A 41 -13.53 0.25 7.01
CA SER A 41 -14.68 0.11 7.92
C SER A 41 -14.33 -0.61 9.23
N ASN A 42 -13.26 -1.39 9.26
CA ASN A 42 -12.78 -2.07 10.47
C ASN A 42 -11.87 -1.20 11.33
N ALA A 43 -11.33 -0.11 10.78
CA ALA A 43 -10.47 0.78 11.54
C ALA A 43 -11.25 1.59 12.58
N ASP A 44 -10.62 1.84 13.74
CA ASP A 44 -11.16 2.75 14.76
C ASP A 44 -10.96 4.22 14.38
N THR A 45 -10.03 4.48 13.46
CA THR A 45 -9.71 5.84 12.98
C THR A 45 -9.34 5.77 11.51
N ASN A 46 -9.99 6.60 10.71
CA ASN A 46 -9.68 6.78 9.29
C ASN A 46 -8.92 8.09 9.07
N PHE A 47 -7.87 8.05 8.25
CA PHE A 47 -6.99 9.16 8.00
C PHE A 47 -6.99 9.58 6.54
N ILE A 48 -6.86 10.91 6.32
CA ILE A 48 -6.61 11.51 5.01
C ILE A 48 -5.39 12.41 5.14
N LYS A 49 -4.41 12.22 4.27
CA LYS A 49 -3.26 13.10 4.14
C LYS A 49 -3.49 14.08 3.02
N ILE A 50 -3.35 15.38 3.32
CA ILE A 50 -3.53 16.45 2.36
C ILE A 50 -2.28 17.32 2.38
N ASN A 51 -1.57 17.33 1.26
CA ASN A 51 -0.41 18.16 1.00
C ASN A 51 -0.65 19.00 -0.25
N ARG A 52 0.32 19.80 -0.65
CA ARG A 52 0.35 20.55 -1.89
C ARG A 52 1.69 20.43 -2.60
N THR A 53 1.68 20.59 -3.89
CA THR A 53 2.92 20.78 -4.65
C THR A 53 3.54 22.12 -4.31
N PHE A 54 4.81 22.31 -4.63
CA PHE A 54 5.50 23.61 -4.55
C PHE A 54 6.48 23.73 -5.70
N CYS A 55 6.74 24.98 -6.13
CA CYS A 55 7.77 25.30 -7.10
C CYS A 55 8.73 26.33 -6.50
N VAL A 56 10.03 26.17 -6.74
CA VAL A 56 11.04 27.09 -6.26
C VAL A 56 12.06 27.37 -7.34
N ARG A 57 12.55 28.64 -7.36
CA ARG A 57 13.74 29.01 -8.11
C ARG A 57 14.94 28.82 -7.17
N GLY A 58 15.64 27.68 -7.28
CA GLY A 58 16.80 27.37 -6.45
C GLY A 58 16.85 25.93 -5.98
N ASP A 59 17.37 25.70 -4.77
CA ASP A 59 17.53 24.36 -4.19
C ASP A 59 16.20 23.82 -3.67
N ALA A 60 15.58 22.93 -4.45
CA ALA A 60 14.31 22.29 -4.10
C ALA A 60 14.41 21.42 -2.84
N TYR A 61 15.58 20.88 -2.50
CA TYR A 61 15.77 20.07 -1.30
C TYR A 61 15.66 20.89 -0.02
N GLN A 62 16.22 22.11 -0.03
CA GLN A 62 16.09 23.00 1.14
C GLN A 62 14.64 23.41 1.38
N VAL A 63 13.88 23.65 0.31
CA VAL A 63 12.46 23.99 0.42
C VAL A 63 11.62 22.79 0.85
N ALA A 64 11.90 21.61 0.31
CA ALA A 64 11.23 20.35 0.72
C ALA A 64 11.41 20.02 2.21
N ALA A 65 12.53 20.41 2.81
CA ALA A 65 12.80 20.24 4.24
C ALA A 65 11.99 21.21 5.14
N ASN A 66 11.30 22.20 4.56
CA ASN A 66 10.43 23.10 5.30
C ASN A 66 8.98 22.57 5.30
N PRO A 67 8.34 22.34 6.46
CA PRO A 67 6.97 21.83 6.54
C PRO A 67 5.95 22.75 5.83
N ASP A 68 6.16 24.05 5.84
CA ASP A 68 5.24 25.04 5.25
C ASP A 68 5.22 25.00 3.72
N SER A 69 6.21 24.36 3.09
CA SER A 69 6.26 24.24 1.63
C SER A 69 5.22 23.27 1.09
N SER A 70 5.06 22.12 1.75
CA SER A 70 4.18 21.04 1.29
C SER A 70 2.87 20.95 2.06
N ASN A 71 2.71 21.65 3.19
CA ASN A 71 1.48 21.67 3.96
C ASN A 71 0.65 22.92 3.67
N TYR A 72 -0.67 22.77 3.68
CA TYR A 72 -1.56 23.91 3.71
C TYR A 72 -1.48 24.64 5.04
N PRO A 73 -1.49 25.97 5.06
CA PRO A 73 -1.52 26.73 6.31
C PRO A 73 -2.83 26.50 7.06
N GLY A 74 -2.74 26.28 8.34
CA GLY A 74 -3.91 26.05 9.20
C GLY A 74 -4.61 24.71 8.96
N LYS A 75 -5.90 24.65 9.32
CA LYS A 75 -6.81 23.51 9.12
C LYS A 75 -7.73 23.81 7.93
N LEU A 76 -7.77 22.94 6.93
CA LEU A 76 -8.77 22.98 5.87
C LEU A 76 -10.11 22.45 6.40
N ASP A 77 -11.22 22.89 5.79
CA ASP A 77 -12.52 22.27 6.00
C ASP A 77 -12.60 21.01 5.15
N VAL A 78 -12.53 19.84 5.82
CA VAL A 78 -12.55 18.52 5.20
C VAL A 78 -13.77 17.75 5.70
N ARG A 79 -14.64 17.42 4.77
CA ARG A 79 -15.90 16.73 5.05
C ARG A 79 -16.10 15.55 4.13
N MET A 80 -16.87 14.59 4.59
CA MET A 80 -17.21 13.40 3.82
C MET A 80 -18.70 13.09 3.99
N ILE A 81 -19.41 12.91 2.89
CA ILE A 81 -20.80 12.46 2.91
C ILE A 81 -20.81 10.95 2.71
N GLU A 82 -21.46 10.25 3.63
CA GLU A 82 -21.72 8.82 3.56
C GLU A 82 -23.06 8.58 2.85
N TYR A 83 -23.02 7.73 1.82
CA TYR A 83 -24.19 7.26 1.10
C TYR A 83 -24.40 5.76 1.32
N CYS A 84 -25.68 5.33 1.37
CA CYS A 84 -26.04 3.92 1.33
C CYS A 84 -27.13 3.71 0.26
N ASN A 85 -26.87 2.80 -0.68
CA ASN A 85 -27.76 2.56 -1.83
C ASN A 85 -28.07 3.83 -2.65
N GLY A 86 -27.18 4.82 -2.62
CA GLY A 86 -27.32 6.11 -3.32
C GLY A 86 -27.99 7.22 -2.49
N ASP A 87 -28.57 6.90 -1.34
CA ASP A 87 -29.15 7.88 -0.44
C ASP A 87 -28.11 8.44 0.54
N SER A 88 -28.04 9.77 0.69
CA SER A 88 -27.17 10.42 1.68
C SER A 88 -27.66 10.11 3.09
N ILE A 89 -26.76 9.59 3.95
CA ILE A 89 -27.10 9.21 5.33
C ILE A 89 -26.66 10.27 6.32
N ARG A 90 -25.37 10.71 6.22
CA ARG A 90 -24.77 11.66 7.16
C ARG A 90 -23.56 12.36 6.56
N GLU A 91 -23.21 13.47 7.19
CA GLU A 91 -21.95 14.15 6.95
C GLU A 91 -20.98 13.84 8.10
N ILE A 92 -19.74 13.56 7.75
CA ILE A 92 -18.62 13.28 8.65
C ILE A 92 -17.62 14.42 8.49
N VAL A 93 -17.28 15.08 9.60
CA VAL A 93 -16.29 16.18 9.62
C VAL A 93 -14.97 15.65 10.14
N PHE A 94 -13.88 15.96 9.45
CA PHE A 94 -12.55 15.54 9.84
C PHE A 94 -11.89 16.59 10.76
N ASP A 95 -11.20 16.11 11.79
CA ASP A 95 -10.30 16.91 12.60
C ASP A 95 -8.84 16.69 12.20
N THR A 96 -7.90 17.40 12.80
CA THR A 96 -6.49 17.30 12.49
C THR A 96 -5.67 16.76 13.65
N ILE A 97 -4.68 15.93 13.33
CA ILE A 97 -3.69 15.43 14.28
C ILE A 97 -2.30 15.53 13.66
N THR A 98 -1.30 15.81 14.48
CA THR A 98 0.11 15.70 14.10
C THR A 98 0.66 14.40 14.67
N ILE A 99 1.22 13.56 13.81
CA ILE A 99 1.90 12.32 14.21
C ILE A 99 3.39 12.42 13.89
N HIS A 100 4.23 11.75 14.72
CA HIS A 100 5.69 11.90 14.72
C HIS A 100 6.40 10.62 14.24
N ASN A 101 5.85 9.99 13.21
CA ASN A 101 6.33 8.68 12.73
C ASN A 101 6.84 8.70 11.29
N LYS A 102 7.01 9.88 10.69
CA LYS A 102 7.54 9.98 9.33
C LYS A 102 9.04 9.73 9.33
N GLU A 103 9.48 8.80 8.50
CA GLU A 103 10.89 8.50 8.30
C GLU A 103 11.65 9.69 7.69
N GLN A 104 12.94 9.78 8.03
CA GLN A 104 13.84 10.78 7.47
C GLN A 104 14.00 10.58 5.96
N GLY A 105 13.89 11.66 5.20
CA GLY A 105 14.00 11.68 3.75
C GLY A 105 14.22 13.10 3.23
N ILE A 106 13.86 13.34 1.99
CA ILE A 106 13.98 14.65 1.33
C ILE A 106 13.01 15.67 1.95
N PHE A 107 11.79 15.24 2.28
CA PHE A 107 10.77 16.08 2.86
C PHE A 107 10.90 16.15 4.38
N TYR A 108 10.38 17.25 4.96
CA TYR A 108 10.34 17.44 6.41
C TYR A 108 9.84 16.21 7.17
N ALA A 109 10.54 15.88 8.26
CA ALA A 109 10.24 14.79 9.18
C ALA A 109 10.68 15.21 10.60
N PRO A 110 10.20 14.59 11.69
CA PRO A 110 9.32 13.40 11.74
C PRO A 110 7.83 13.72 11.69
N ASP A 111 7.44 14.99 11.74
CA ASP A 111 6.06 15.42 11.93
C ASP A 111 5.29 15.36 10.62
N GLN A 112 4.06 14.85 10.68
CA GLN A 112 3.11 14.95 9.59
C GLN A 112 1.71 15.28 10.09
N LYS A 113 1.06 16.24 9.45
CA LYS A 113 -0.32 16.61 9.71
C LYS A 113 -1.24 15.68 8.92
N LEU A 114 -2.18 15.05 9.61
CA LEU A 114 -3.23 14.22 9.02
C LEU A 114 -4.60 14.77 9.41
N TYR A 115 -5.58 14.57 8.53
CA TYR A 115 -6.99 14.72 8.84
C TYR A 115 -7.53 13.37 9.27
N TYR A 116 -8.34 13.32 10.31
CA TYR A 116 -8.84 12.06 10.86
C TYR A 116 -10.30 12.15 11.29
N THR A 117 -10.94 10.99 11.30
CA THR A 117 -12.25 10.77 11.92
C THR A 117 -12.25 9.46 12.69
N THR A 118 -12.94 9.45 13.84
CA THR A 118 -13.22 8.23 14.63
C THR A 118 -14.64 7.71 14.41
N GLU A 119 -15.37 8.33 13.51
CA GLU A 119 -16.68 7.85 13.11
C GLU A 119 -16.58 6.49 12.43
N LYS A 120 -17.35 5.52 12.90
CA LYS A 120 -17.42 4.20 12.26
C LYS A 120 -18.06 4.30 10.89
N LEU A 121 -17.45 3.70 9.89
CA LEU A 121 -17.90 3.69 8.51
C LEU A 121 -18.68 2.41 8.22
N GLY A 122 -19.72 2.48 7.37
CA GLY A 122 -20.44 1.31 6.88
C GLY A 122 -21.19 0.52 7.95
N MET A 123 -21.81 1.16 8.93
CA MET A 123 -22.27 0.60 10.21
C MET A 123 -23.31 -0.54 10.16
N ASN A 124 -23.88 -0.89 9.03
CA ASN A 124 -25.03 -1.82 8.97
C ASN A 124 -24.69 -3.21 8.36
N GLY A 125 -23.42 -3.61 8.33
CA GLY A 125 -23.02 -4.95 7.89
C GLY A 125 -23.17 -5.24 6.38
N ASN A 126 -23.46 -4.22 5.60
CA ASN A 126 -23.55 -4.29 4.13
C ASN A 126 -22.65 -3.21 3.50
N GLU A 127 -21.37 -3.22 3.86
CA GLU A 127 -20.39 -2.20 3.46
C GLU A 127 -20.34 -2.00 1.94
N LYS A 128 -20.61 -3.05 1.15
CA LYS A 128 -20.68 -3.00 -0.31
C LYS A 128 -21.68 -1.97 -0.87
N ASN A 129 -22.65 -1.58 -0.08
CA ASN A 129 -23.71 -0.64 -0.48
C ASN A 129 -23.34 0.81 -0.14
N TYR A 130 -22.18 1.00 0.52
CA TYR A 130 -21.73 2.31 0.94
C TYR A 130 -20.77 2.91 -0.07
N SER A 131 -20.95 4.20 -0.30
CA SER A 131 -20.00 5.05 -1.01
C SER A 131 -19.79 6.36 -0.25
N TYR A 132 -18.67 7.00 -0.52
CA TYR A 132 -18.24 8.19 0.20
C TYR A 132 -17.85 9.27 -0.79
N ARG A 133 -18.31 10.48 -0.52
CA ARG A 133 -17.95 11.68 -1.27
C ARG A 133 -17.16 12.60 -0.35
N LEU A 134 -15.85 12.67 -0.57
CA LEU A 134 -14.94 13.57 0.12
C LEU A 134 -15.04 14.97 -0.50
N SER A 135 -15.05 16.00 0.35
CA SER A 135 -15.01 17.41 -0.02
C SER A 135 -13.91 18.10 0.79
N ILE A 136 -13.01 18.79 0.11
CA ILE A 136 -11.89 19.54 0.70
C ILE A 136 -12.00 20.98 0.22
N VAL A 137 -12.24 21.91 1.14
CA VAL A 137 -12.28 23.36 0.81
C VAL A 137 -10.85 23.89 0.82
N LEU A 138 -10.31 24.12 -0.36
CA LEU A 138 -9.02 24.77 -0.59
C LEU A 138 -9.20 26.31 -0.63
N PRO A 139 -8.12 27.10 -0.53
CA PRO A 139 -8.20 28.56 -0.55
C PRO A 139 -8.87 29.14 -1.81
N ASP A 140 -8.76 28.47 -2.94
CA ASP A 140 -9.21 28.93 -4.28
C ASP A 140 -10.38 28.10 -4.85
N ARG A 141 -10.59 26.87 -4.37
CA ARG A 141 -11.62 25.97 -4.90
C ARG A 141 -12.01 24.89 -3.89
N THR A 142 -13.06 24.13 -4.20
CA THR A 142 -13.41 22.89 -3.48
C THR A 142 -13.06 21.70 -4.34
N LEU A 143 -12.24 20.81 -3.80
CA LEU A 143 -11.91 19.52 -4.40
C LEU A 143 -12.91 18.47 -3.94
N VAL A 144 -13.37 17.64 -4.87
CA VAL A 144 -14.31 16.55 -4.59
C VAL A 144 -13.75 15.25 -5.15
N SER A 145 -13.89 14.15 -4.38
CA SER A 145 -13.54 12.82 -4.84
C SER A 145 -14.54 11.82 -4.25
N GLU A 146 -14.80 10.73 -4.95
CA GLU A 146 -15.75 9.71 -4.55
C GLU A 146 -15.11 8.33 -4.57
N THR A 147 -15.55 7.45 -3.67
CA THR A 147 -15.15 6.04 -3.67
C THR A 147 -16.26 5.15 -3.11
N LYS A 148 -16.25 3.87 -3.53
CA LYS A 148 -17.09 2.83 -2.93
C LYS A 148 -16.35 2.18 -1.77
N MET A 149 -17.07 1.71 -0.74
CA MET A 149 -16.46 0.92 0.34
C MET A 149 -16.20 -0.50 -0.12
N VAL A 150 -14.97 -0.97 0.06
CA VAL A 150 -14.65 -2.39 -0.02
C VAL A 150 -15.33 -3.10 1.14
N GLY A 151 -16.15 -4.09 0.83
CA GLY A 151 -16.99 -4.74 1.83
C GLY A 151 -16.30 -5.91 2.52
N SER A 152 -16.67 -6.16 3.78
CA SER A 152 -16.24 -7.32 4.56
C SER A 152 -17.14 -8.56 4.37
N ASN A 153 -18.33 -8.37 3.79
CA ASN A 153 -19.36 -9.40 3.75
C ASN A 153 -18.88 -10.65 3.00
N HIS A 154 -18.69 -11.74 3.73
CA HIS A 154 -18.14 -13.02 3.27
C HIS A 154 -16.69 -12.99 2.77
N PHE A 155 -15.97 -11.87 2.85
CA PHE A 155 -14.55 -11.83 2.54
C PHE A 155 -13.77 -12.61 3.59
N ASP A 156 -13.26 -13.78 3.23
CA ASP A 156 -12.55 -14.69 4.13
C ASP A 156 -11.75 -15.74 3.35
N VAL A 157 -10.71 -16.28 3.98
CA VAL A 157 -9.92 -17.41 3.46
C VAL A 157 -10.66 -18.72 3.79
N GLN A 158 -10.88 -19.56 2.77
CA GLN A 158 -11.67 -20.79 2.85
C GLN A 158 -10.79 -22.05 2.87
N SER A 159 -9.60 -21.99 3.43
CA SER A 159 -8.67 -23.12 3.49
C SER A 159 -8.37 -23.54 4.91
N LEU A 160 -8.45 -24.85 5.18
CA LEU A 160 -8.17 -25.45 6.48
C LEU A 160 -6.70 -25.78 6.66
N GLY A 161 -5.94 -25.95 5.58
CA GLY A 161 -4.53 -26.30 5.60
C GLY A 161 -3.79 -25.85 4.34
N MET A 162 -2.52 -25.54 4.47
CA MET A 162 -1.59 -25.35 3.36
C MET A 162 -0.56 -26.46 3.34
N ASN A 163 -0.40 -27.10 2.18
CA ASN A 163 0.47 -28.24 2.02
C ASN A 163 1.77 -27.85 1.29
N PHE A 164 2.90 -28.00 1.95
CA PHE A 164 4.23 -27.75 1.39
C PHE A 164 5.06 -29.03 1.26
N SER A 165 4.43 -30.22 1.32
CA SER A 165 5.14 -31.49 1.23
C SER A 165 5.95 -31.61 -0.06
N LYS A 166 7.12 -32.22 0.05
CA LYS A 166 8.08 -32.40 -1.06
C LYS A 166 7.51 -33.22 -2.22
N GLU A 167 6.51 -34.07 -1.95
CA GLU A 167 5.79 -34.82 -2.99
C GLU A 167 5.11 -33.91 -4.02
N TYR A 168 4.81 -32.65 -3.64
CA TYR A 168 4.20 -31.66 -4.54
C TYR A 168 5.20 -30.70 -5.17
N PHE A 169 6.50 -30.94 -5.04
CA PHE A 169 7.50 -30.09 -5.69
C PHE A 169 7.33 -30.13 -7.21
N GLY A 170 7.37 -28.95 -7.83
CA GLY A 170 7.06 -28.76 -9.25
C GLY A 170 5.56 -28.72 -9.57
N MET A 171 4.68 -28.93 -8.59
CA MET A 171 3.23 -28.84 -8.73
C MET A 171 2.73 -27.56 -8.03
N SER A 172 1.73 -26.91 -8.65
CA SER A 172 1.06 -25.77 -8.03
C SER A 172 0.05 -26.27 -7.00
N GLN A 173 0.15 -25.80 -5.77
CA GLN A 173 -0.87 -25.93 -4.74
C GLN A 173 -1.71 -24.66 -4.70
N PHE A 174 -2.85 -24.69 -4.00
CA PHE A 174 -3.72 -23.52 -3.91
C PHE A 174 -4.45 -23.43 -2.57
N PHE A 175 -4.89 -22.23 -2.25
CA PHE A 175 -5.94 -21.98 -1.29
C PHE A 175 -7.06 -21.15 -1.91
N LEU A 176 -8.21 -21.15 -1.26
CA LEU A 176 -9.40 -20.44 -1.72
C LEU A 176 -9.67 -19.25 -0.79
N PHE A 177 -10.16 -18.15 -1.37
CA PHE A 177 -10.72 -17.06 -0.61
C PHE A 177 -11.94 -16.45 -1.31
N ARG A 178 -12.90 -15.99 -0.54
CA ARG A 178 -14.07 -15.29 -1.08
C ARG A 178 -13.69 -13.86 -1.45
N PRO A 179 -14.19 -13.33 -2.58
CA PRO A 179 -13.90 -11.96 -2.98
C PRO A 179 -14.49 -10.94 -2.00
N ALA A 180 -13.77 -9.82 -1.80
CA ALA A 180 -14.30 -8.65 -1.14
C ALA A 180 -15.17 -7.87 -2.14
N PRO A 181 -16.43 -7.54 -1.81
CA PRO A 181 -17.24 -6.69 -2.67
C PRO A 181 -16.58 -5.33 -2.92
N ASN A 182 -16.65 -4.81 -4.15
CA ASN A 182 -16.04 -3.57 -4.62
C ASN A 182 -14.51 -3.54 -4.61
N ALA A 183 -13.85 -4.68 -4.40
CA ALA A 183 -12.39 -4.76 -4.54
C ALA A 183 -12.00 -4.96 -6.02
N GLY A 184 -10.94 -4.30 -6.44
CA GLY A 184 -10.32 -4.46 -7.76
C GLY A 184 -8.92 -5.08 -7.68
N ILE A 185 -8.27 -4.99 -6.52
CA ILE A 185 -6.90 -5.47 -6.32
C ILE A 185 -6.76 -6.15 -4.96
N TYR A 186 -5.93 -7.17 -4.91
CA TYR A 186 -5.61 -7.92 -3.70
C TYR A 186 -4.10 -7.99 -3.50
N HIS A 187 -3.63 -7.74 -2.28
CA HIS A 187 -2.25 -8.02 -1.87
C HIS A 187 -2.26 -9.22 -0.94
N VAL A 188 -1.44 -10.22 -1.22
CA VAL A 188 -1.41 -11.47 -0.48
C VAL A 188 -0.08 -11.64 0.23
N THR A 189 -0.13 -11.87 1.53
CA THR A 189 1.04 -12.16 2.36
C THR A 189 0.80 -13.46 3.11
N ILE A 190 1.81 -14.31 3.14
CA ILE A 190 1.83 -15.55 3.90
C ILE A 190 2.90 -15.43 4.98
N ALA A 191 2.50 -15.45 6.24
CA ALA A 191 3.40 -15.44 7.38
C ALA A 191 3.53 -16.84 7.95
N PHE A 192 4.77 -17.27 8.20
CA PHE A 192 5.06 -18.54 8.90
C PHE A 192 5.73 -18.23 10.22
N THR A 193 5.08 -18.58 11.32
CA THR A 193 5.55 -18.29 12.68
C THR A 193 5.88 -19.56 13.43
N TYR A 194 7.03 -19.58 14.09
CA TYR A 194 7.44 -20.62 15.03
C TYR A 194 8.05 -19.97 16.27
N LEU A 195 8.13 -20.73 17.37
CA LEU A 195 8.78 -20.32 18.59
C LEU A 195 10.23 -20.83 18.60
N GLU A 196 11.21 -19.93 18.62
CA GLU A 196 12.63 -20.28 18.70
C GLU A 196 13.11 -20.33 20.14
N GLN A 197 13.69 -21.46 20.53
CA GLN A 197 14.32 -21.68 21.81
C GLN A 197 15.80 -22.02 21.59
N ARG A 198 16.70 -21.14 22.02
CA ARG A 198 18.14 -21.26 21.73
C ARG A 198 18.86 -22.23 22.66
N THR A 199 18.38 -22.39 23.89
CA THR A 199 18.85 -23.40 24.85
C THR A 199 17.64 -24.02 25.52
N PRO A 200 17.77 -25.26 26.12
CA PRO A 200 16.64 -25.91 26.74
C PRO A 200 15.95 -25.13 27.86
N ASP A 201 16.68 -24.25 28.53
CA ASP A 201 16.21 -23.45 29.67
C ASP A 201 15.88 -21.99 29.27
N ALA A 202 16.02 -21.63 27.99
CA ALA A 202 15.68 -20.30 27.51
C ALA A 202 14.19 -20.15 27.21
N ASP A 203 13.66 -18.94 27.40
CA ASP A 203 12.32 -18.60 26.94
C ASP A 203 12.20 -18.74 25.43
N SER A 204 11.04 -19.16 24.98
CA SER A 204 10.72 -19.26 23.57
C SER A 204 10.36 -17.88 23.00
N VAL A 205 10.96 -17.51 21.89
CA VAL A 205 10.73 -16.20 21.20
C VAL A 205 10.06 -16.48 19.85
N PRO A 206 8.95 -15.78 19.52
CA PRO A 206 8.33 -15.92 18.21
C PRO A 206 9.25 -15.39 17.11
N ARG A 207 9.35 -16.14 16.03
CA ARG A 207 10.06 -15.79 14.80
C ARG A 207 9.09 -15.94 13.65
N THR A 208 8.92 -14.89 12.87
CA THR A 208 7.97 -14.88 11.76
C THR A 208 8.69 -14.61 10.44
N MET A 209 8.60 -15.55 9.53
CA MET A 209 9.01 -15.41 8.14
C MET A 209 7.83 -14.80 7.37
N ILE A 210 8.07 -13.71 6.67
CA ILE A 210 7.08 -13.07 5.80
C ILE A 210 7.37 -13.45 4.36
N TRP A 211 6.40 -14.03 3.71
CA TRP A 211 6.43 -14.35 2.30
C TRP A 211 5.41 -13.49 1.56
N ASP A 212 5.89 -12.35 1.06
CA ASP A 212 5.10 -11.42 0.26
C ASP A 212 4.88 -12.01 -1.13
N LYS A 213 3.62 -12.23 -1.49
CA LYS A 213 3.22 -12.75 -2.80
C LYS A 213 2.88 -11.63 -3.80
N GLY A 214 2.87 -10.37 -3.33
CA GLY A 214 2.60 -9.21 -4.17
C GLY A 214 1.12 -8.96 -4.47
N TYR A 215 0.89 -8.16 -5.52
CA TYR A 215 -0.43 -7.67 -5.90
C TYR A 215 -1.04 -8.50 -7.03
N TYR A 216 -2.35 -8.72 -6.94
CA TYR A 216 -3.15 -9.45 -7.92
C TYR A 216 -4.37 -8.62 -8.29
N TYR A 217 -4.51 -8.29 -9.56
CA TYR A 217 -5.72 -7.67 -10.08
C TYR A 217 -6.85 -8.70 -10.09
N GLU A 218 -8.07 -8.29 -9.77
CA GLU A 218 -9.24 -9.17 -9.79
C GLU A 218 -9.36 -9.93 -11.11
N SER A 219 -9.13 -9.25 -12.23
CA SER A 219 -9.17 -9.82 -13.59
C SER A 219 -8.18 -10.96 -13.84
N ASN A 220 -7.11 -11.06 -13.02
CA ASN A 220 -6.07 -12.07 -13.15
C ASN A 220 -6.29 -13.29 -12.23
N LEU A 221 -7.29 -13.22 -11.36
CA LEU A 221 -7.63 -14.31 -10.44
C LEU A 221 -8.63 -15.27 -11.09
N ILE A 222 -8.45 -16.56 -10.82
CA ILE A 222 -9.36 -17.60 -11.30
C ILE A 222 -10.54 -17.70 -10.34
N TYR A 223 -11.74 -17.40 -10.81
CA TYR A 223 -12.96 -17.52 -10.03
C TYR A 223 -13.60 -18.88 -10.18
N GLN A 224 -13.82 -19.59 -9.07
CA GLN A 224 -14.56 -20.85 -9.01
C GLN A 224 -16.04 -20.60 -8.67
N MET A 225 -16.92 -20.76 -9.64
CA MET A 225 -18.37 -20.55 -9.47
C MET A 225 -19.01 -21.43 -8.39
N MET A 226 -18.57 -22.71 -8.27
CA MET A 226 -19.17 -23.66 -7.30
C MET A 226 -18.97 -23.22 -5.85
N ASN A 227 -17.85 -22.58 -5.55
CA ASN A 227 -17.47 -22.18 -4.17
C ASN A 227 -17.59 -20.68 -3.96
N GLU A 228 -17.89 -19.91 -5.01
CA GLU A 228 -17.88 -18.44 -5.01
C GLU A 228 -16.56 -17.85 -4.48
N CYS A 229 -15.43 -18.47 -4.87
CA CYS A 229 -14.09 -18.14 -4.38
C CYS A 229 -13.12 -17.87 -5.50
N TYR A 230 -12.12 -17.05 -5.23
CA TYR A 230 -10.88 -16.99 -5.99
C TYR A 230 -9.93 -18.10 -5.60
N VAL A 231 -9.18 -18.61 -6.58
CA VAL A 231 -8.11 -19.59 -6.40
C VAL A 231 -6.78 -18.88 -6.36
N PHE A 232 -6.07 -18.99 -5.25
CA PHE A 232 -4.73 -18.47 -5.12
C PHE A 232 -3.70 -19.60 -5.16
N HIS A 233 -2.78 -19.52 -6.13
CA HIS A 233 -1.77 -20.54 -6.35
C HIS A 233 -0.46 -20.23 -5.65
N TYR A 234 0.18 -21.28 -5.07
CA TYR A 234 1.52 -21.21 -4.51
C TYR A 234 2.32 -22.47 -4.83
N ARG A 235 3.63 -22.42 -4.71
CA ARG A 235 4.54 -23.54 -4.93
C ARG A 235 5.22 -23.97 -3.64
N PRO A 236 5.14 -25.25 -3.26
CA PRO A 236 5.77 -25.74 -2.03
C PRO A 236 7.29 -25.49 -1.95
N GLU A 237 8.00 -25.64 -3.06
CA GLU A 237 9.44 -25.42 -3.11
C GLU A 237 9.85 -23.97 -2.80
N GLU A 238 9.02 -23.00 -3.11
CA GLU A 238 9.27 -21.59 -2.78
C GLU A 238 9.24 -21.36 -1.26
N PHE A 239 8.29 -22.00 -0.55
CA PHE A 239 8.23 -21.96 0.90
C PHE A 239 9.54 -22.43 1.54
N TYR A 240 10.07 -23.59 1.11
CA TYR A 240 11.34 -24.10 1.65
C TYR A 240 12.53 -23.22 1.27
N ALA A 241 12.52 -22.58 0.10
CA ALA A 241 13.58 -21.66 -0.30
C ALA A 241 13.62 -20.43 0.62
N HIS A 242 12.47 -19.79 0.87
CA HIS A 242 12.34 -18.67 1.80
C HIS A 242 12.67 -19.06 3.23
N LEU A 243 12.19 -20.23 3.69
CA LEU A 243 12.45 -20.69 5.04
C LEU A 243 13.96 -20.98 5.25
N LYS A 244 14.63 -21.54 4.27
CA LYS A 244 16.09 -21.80 4.32
C LYS A 244 16.87 -20.46 4.45
N GLU A 245 16.49 -19.45 3.70
CA GLU A 245 17.09 -18.12 3.81
C GLU A 245 16.82 -17.51 5.18
N PHE A 246 15.60 -17.59 5.67
CA PHE A 246 15.15 -17.02 6.94
C PHE A 246 15.84 -17.67 8.16
N VAL A 247 15.96 -19.00 8.19
CA VAL A 247 16.64 -19.70 9.30
C VAL A 247 18.17 -19.60 9.21
N GLY A 248 18.72 -19.06 8.10
CA GLY A 248 20.14 -18.76 7.94
C GLY A 248 21.00 -19.95 7.54
N GLY A 249 20.44 -21.08 7.16
CA GLY A 249 21.18 -22.29 6.75
C GLY A 249 22.10 -22.87 7.83
N ASP A 250 22.19 -22.23 8.99
CA ASP A 250 23.09 -22.60 10.05
C ASP A 250 22.47 -23.64 10.96
N THR A 251 23.14 -24.76 11.04
CA THR A 251 22.97 -25.77 12.08
C THR A 251 23.51 -25.23 13.40
N VAL A 252 22.74 -24.40 14.08
CA VAL A 252 23.08 -24.04 15.46
C VAL A 252 22.71 -25.23 16.33
N SER A 253 23.71 -25.97 16.76
CA SER A 253 23.52 -27.10 17.68
C SER A 253 22.77 -26.66 18.93
N GLY A 254 21.63 -27.29 19.21
CA GLY A 254 20.83 -27.03 20.40
C GLY A 254 19.64 -26.07 20.22
N VAL A 255 19.50 -25.40 19.06
CA VAL A 255 18.31 -24.59 18.79
C VAL A 255 17.11 -25.50 18.52
N ARG A 256 15.98 -25.17 19.17
CA ARG A 256 14.68 -25.79 18.91
C ARG A 256 13.74 -24.77 18.29
N ARG A 257 12.99 -25.18 17.25
CA ARG A 257 11.96 -24.40 16.60
C ARG A 257 10.63 -25.11 16.75
N LEU A 258 9.77 -24.56 17.58
CA LEU A 258 8.54 -25.21 18.02
C LEU A 258 7.38 -24.75 17.14
N LEU A 259 6.72 -25.71 16.49
CA LEU A 259 5.54 -25.47 15.65
C LEU A 259 4.27 -25.55 16.49
N THR A 260 3.39 -24.56 16.34
CA THR A 260 2.04 -24.54 16.91
C THR A 260 1.03 -25.16 15.92
N ASP A 261 -0.24 -25.23 16.29
CA ASP A 261 -1.30 -25.78 15.42
C ASP A 261 -1.58 -24.94 14.19
N TYR A 262 -1.42 -23.61 14.30
CA TYR A 262 -1.69 -22.63 13.23
C TYR A 262 -0.44 -21.77 12.96
N PRO A 263 0.64 -22.36 12.41
CA PRO A 263 1.88 -21.64 12.21
C PRO A 263 1.84 -20.74 10.96
N ILE A 264 0.83 -20.90 10.11
CA ILE A 264 0.62 -20.06 8.92
C ILE A 264 -0.47 -19.04 9.21
N GLU A 265 -0.22 -17.79 8.90
CA GLU A 265 -1.25 -16.75 8.76
C GLU A 265 -1.26 -16.25 7.33
N VAL A 266 -2.39 -16.36 6.66
CA VAL A 266 -2.62 -15.71 5.37
C VAL A 266 -3.30 -14.38 5.63
N THR A 267 -2.67 -13.30 5.18
CA THR A 267 -3.24 -11.95 5.18
C THR A 267 -3.57 -11.58 3.74
N ILE A 268 -4.80 -11.14 3.51
CA ILE A 268 -5.24 -10.60 2.22
C ILE A 268 -5.76 -9.19 2.44
N ASP A 269 -5.10 -8.21 1.83
CA ASP A 269 -5.54 -6.83 1.75
C ASP A 269 -6.28 -6.62 0.43
N ALA A 270 -7.56 -6.31 0.50
CA ALA A 270 -8.38 -5.98 -0.65
C ALA A 270 -8.46 -4.46 -0.81
N GLY A 271 -8.19 -3.94 -1.98
CA GLY A 271 -8.27 -2.52 -2.32
C GLY A 271 -9.36 -2.24 -3.36
N GLY A 272 -10.01 -1.09 -3.28
CA GLY A 272 -11.05 -0.67 -4.21
C GLY A 272 -10.54 -0.46 -5.64
N GLU A 273 -11.48 -0.31 -6.58
CA GLU A 273 -11.20 -0.08 -8.00
C GLU A 273 -10.31 1.17 -8.22
N ASP A 274 -10.54 2.24 -7.45
CA ASP A 274 -9.74 3.47 -7.54
C ASP A 274 -8.28 3.20 -7.11
N LEU A 275 -8.06 2.42 -6.04
CA LEU A 275 -6.72 2.04 -5.62
C LEU A 275 -6.03 1.14 -6.66
N GLN A 276 -6.77 0.21 -7.26
CA GLN A 276 -6.27 -0.62 -8.35
C GLN A 276 -5.78 0.24 -9.51
N GLN A 277 -6.60 1.18 -9.97
CA GLN A 277 -6.25 2.07 -11.07
C GLN A 277 -5.04 2.95 -10.71
N TYR A 278 -4.99 3.49 -9.49
CA TYR A 278 -3.86 4.29 -9.03
C TYR A 278 -2.54 3.49 -9.03
N ILE A 279 -2.56 2.25 -8.51
CA ILE A 279 -1.38 1.37 -8.51
C ILE A 279 -0.96 1.06 -9.95
N TYR A 280 -1.91 0.73 -10.84
CA TYR A 280 -1.62 0.45 -12.24
C TYR A 280 -0.96 1.63 -12.97
N LEU A 281 -1.48 2.85 -12.77
CA LEU A 281 -0.94 4.06 -13.39
C LEU A 281 0.45 4.44 -12.87
N ASN A 282 0.76 4.10 -11.62
CA ASN A 282 2.02 4.44 -10.97
C ASN A 282 3.04 3.29 -10.96
N ASP A 283 2.72 2.14 -11.55
CA ASP A 283 3.65 1.01 -11.67
C ASP A 283 4.68 1.30 -12.78
N PRO A 284 5.99 1.40 -12.44
CA PRO A 284 7.05 1.68 -13.43
C PRO A 284 7.11 0.64 -14.57
N SER A 285 6.61 -0.58 -14.36
CA SER A 285 6.60 -1.64 -15.38
C SER A 285 5.60 -1.37 -16.51
N ASN A 286 4.59 -0.54 -16.28
CA ASN A 286 3.58 -0.18 -17.27
C ASN A 286 4.00 0.99 -18.20
N GLY A 287 5.23 1.49 -18.05
CA GLY A 287 5.79 2.59 -18.81
C GLY A 287 5.72 3.93 -18.07
N VAL A 288 6.33 4.95 -18.68
CA VAL A 288 6.29 6.32 -18.10
C VAL A 288 4.99 6.99 -18.52
N PRO A 289 4.17 7.50 -17.59
CA PRO A 289 2.98 8.27 -17.92
C PRO A 289 3.33 9.49 -18.80
N LEU A 290 2.54 9.69 -19.85
CA LEU A 290 2.79 10.75 -20.85
C LEU A 290 2.23 12.13 -20.48
N GLY A 291 1.59 12.28 -19.33
CA GLY A 291 0.96 13.55 -18.91
C GLY A 291 0.78 13.68 -17.41
N ASP A 292 0.63 14.93 -16.94
CA ASP A 292 0.48 15.28 -15.52
C ASP A 292 -0.76 14.68 -14.85
N ASN A 293 -1.80 14.33 -15.63
CA ASN A 293 -3.05 13.77 -15.11
C ASN A 293 -3.05 12.24 -15.03
N ASP A 294 -2.08 11.56 -15.63
CA ASP A 294 -2.06 10.10 -15.72
C ASP A 294 -1.70 9.42 -14.41
N LEU A 295 -1.16 10.17 -13.44
CA LEU A 295 -0.72 9.64 -12.14
C LEU A 295 -1.75 9.85 -11.01
N SER A 296 -2.93 10.40 -11.30
CA SER A 296 -3.88 10.79 -10.27
C SER A 296 -5.31 10.41 -10.58
N LEU A 297 -6.05 10.04 -9.52
CA LEU A 297 -7.50 9.83 -9.54
C LEU A 297 -8.24 10.95 -8.76
N ILE A 298 -7.56 12.05 -8.50
CA ILE A 298 -8.13 13.23 -7.85
C ILE A 298 -8.28 14.32 -8.91
N ASP A 299 -9.52 14.69 -9.23
CA ASP A 299 -9.77 15.75 -10.20
C ASP A 299 -9.20 17.09 -9.72
N GLY A 300 -8.33 17.68 -10.55
CA GLY A 300 -7.60 18.91 -10.22
C GLY A 300 -6.51 18.78 -9.16
N GLY A 301 -6.03 17.57 -8.85
CA GLY A 301 -4.98 17.30 -7.88
C GLY A 301 -4.20 16.03 -8.18
N TYR A 302 -3.44 15.55 -7.21
CA TYR A 302 -2.68 14.30 -7.26
C TYR A 302 -3.09 13.36 -6.13
N GLY A 303 -2.88 12.06 -6.33
CA GLY A 303 -3.09 11.02 -5.33
C GLY A 303 -4.31 10.17 -5.57
N VAL A 304 -4.86 9.60 -4.50
CA VAL A 304 -5.98 8.66 -4.53
C VAL A 304 -6.86 8.79 -3.28
N PHE A 305 -8.17 8.72 -3.49
CA PHE A 305 -9.15 8.50 -2.43
C PHE A 305 -9.88 7.19 -2.74
N SER A 306 -9.69 6.18 -1.90
CA SER A 306 -10.21 4.84 -2.10
C SER A 306 -10.55 4.17 -0.76
N SER A 307 -10.84 2.89 -0.80
CA SER A 307 -11.09 2.09 0.40
C SER A 307 -10.32 0.78 0.36
N LYS A 308 -10.18 0.16 1.52
CA LYS A 308 -9.54 -1.14 1.70
C LYS A 308 -10.24 -1.98 2.75
N MET A 309 -9.95 -3.27 2.74
CA MET A 309 -10.35 -4.24 3.74
C MET A 309 -9.28 -5.29 3.89
N THR A 310 -8.97 -5.68 5.13
CA THR A 310 -7.99 -6.72 5.42
C THR A 310 -8.67 -7.91 6.09
N VAL A 311 -8.35 -9.12 5.63
CA VAL A 311 -8.67 -10.37 6.32
C VAL A 311 -7.38 -11.08 6.69
N LYS A 312 -7.38 -11.70 7.89
CA LYS A 312 -6.31 -12.56 8.39
C LYS A 312 -6.88 -13.90 8.80
N HIS A 313 -6.23 -14.96 8.37
CA HIS A 313 -6.70 -16.32 8.66
C HIS A 313 -5.53 -17.21 9.04
N GLY A 314 -5.64 -17.83 10.24
CA GLY A 314 -4.67 -18.82 10.70
C GLY A 314 -4.92 -20.18 10.06
N ILE A 315 -3.88 -20.78 9.48
CA ILE A 315 -3.98 -22.01 8.69
C ILE A 315 -3.01 -23.05 9.25
N ARG A 316 -3.42 -24.33 9.26
CA ARG A 316 -2.58 -25.48 9.62
C ARG A 316 -1.63 -25.84 8.48
N LEU A 317 -0.49 -26.39 8.84
CA LEU A 317 0.34 -27.13 7.88
C LEU A 317 -0.34 -28.46 7.54
N GLY A 318 -0.53 -28.72 6.26
CA GLY A 318 -1.18 -29.91 5.73
C GLY A 318 -0.19 -30.99 5.29
N GLY A 319 -0.71 -32.21 5.08
CA GLY A 319 0.03 -33.34 4.55
C GLY A 319 1.25 -33.72 5.38
N GLU A 320 2.33 -34.08 4.69
CA GLU A 320 3.60 -34.48 5.29
C GLU A 320 4.51 -33.29 5.64
N THR A 321 4.03 -32.04 5.51
CA THR A 321 4.86 -30.83 5.74
C THR A 321 5.46 -30.80 7.16
N VAL A 322 4.68 -31.13 8.21
CA VAL A 322 5.17 -31.15 9.59
C VAL A 322 6.20 -32.25 9.79
N PRO A 323 5.94 -33.55 9.45
CA PRO A 323 6.95 -34.61 9.50
C PRO A 323 8.23 -34.20 8.72
N GLU A 324 8.12 -33.69 7.50
CA GLU A 324 9.27 -33.32 6.70
C GLU A 324 10.11 -32.20 7.32
N LEU A 325 9.47 -31.17 7.92
CA LEU A 325 10.19 -30.12 8.66
C LEU A 325 10.93 -30.71 9.89
N MET A 326 10.33 -31.69 10.59
CA MET A 326 10.94 -32.32 11.74
C MET A 326 12.12 -33.24 11.35
N GLU A 327 12.06 -33.88 10.17
CA GLU A 327 13.14 -34.68 9.61
C GLU A 327 14.34 -33.86 9.16
N MET A 328 14.15 -32.57 8.86
CA MET A 328 15.24 -31.63 8.58
C MET A 328 16.04 -31.34 9.85
N THR A 329 16.81 -32.29 10.29
CA THR A 329 17.56 -32.30 11.56
C THR A 329 18.39 -31.03 11.79
N ASN A 330 18.83 -30.43 10.70
CA ASN A 330 19.63 -29.20 10.72
C ASN A 330 18.83 -27.95 11.09
N TRP A 331 17.49 -27.99 10.96
CA TRP A 331 16.64 -26.82 11.26
C TRP A 331 16.01 -26.91 12.66
N GLY A 332 16.07 -28.06 13.32
CA GLY A 332 15.63 -28.23 14.72
C GLY A 332 14.14 -28.02 14.95
N PHE A 333 13.29 -28.21 13.93
CA PHE A 333 11.84 -28.11 14.09
C PHE A 333 11.29 -29.26 14.95
N LYS A 334 10.30 -28.93 15.81
CA LYS A 334 9.53 -29.84 16.64
C LYS A 334 8.10 -29.38 16.72
N TYR A 335 7.15 -30.28 16.69
CA TYR A 335 5.75 -29.98 16.86
C TYR A 335 5.36 -30.02 18.33
N ILE A 336 4.68 -29.00 18.82
CA ILE A 336 4.15 -28.87 20.18
C ILE A 336 2.63 -28.69 20.23
N GLY A 337 1.96 -28.69 19.06
CA GLY A 337 0.51 -28.61 18.97
C GLY A 337 -0.19 -29.81 19.62
N GLY A 338 -1.43 -29.62 20.09
CA GLY A 338 -2.25 -30.67 20.70
C GLY A 338 -2.07 -30.85 22.20
N LYS A 339 -1.33 -29.99 22.91
CA LYS A 339 -1.49 -29.82 24.36
C LYS A 339 -2.42 -28.65 24.61
N GLU A 340 -3.72 -28.93 24.73
CA GLU A 340 -4.61 -28.06 25.48
C GLU A 340 -4.07 -27.98 26.92
N GLU A 341 -3.64 -26.79 27.35
CA GLU A 341 -3.49 -26.49 28.77
C GLU A 341 -4.83 -26.00 29.32
#